data_3ffabc2f07185c6acf23a4cccb1f3f4b
#
_entry.id   3ffabc2f07185c6acf23a4cccb1f3f4b
#
_cell.length_a   1.000
_cell.length_b   1.000
_cell.length_c   1.000
_cell.angle_alpha   90.00
_cell.angle_beta   90.00
_cell.angle_gamma   90.00
#
_symmetry.space_group_name_H-M   'P 1'
#
loop_
_entity.id
_entity.type
_entity.pdbx_description
1 polymer ?
#
loop_
_entity_poly.entity_id
_entity_poly.type
_entity_poly.pdbx_seq_one_letter_code
_entity_poly.pdbx_strand_id
1 'polypeptide(L)'
;MIAVNVAGLLHEAPGATRELRLRDHYASLGPDLELAGPMDGVLRLQRTNRGILTRGTVMAPLRRTCARCLDPYVEDVTVSIDEEFLPSLDPNSSQPLQVDQTDQTLRIDDHNEIDFAPLLHDELSLTEPMHPLCRPDCPGLCSVCGAPLADGVHRHEADELDPPLAPLARLLDRRND
;
A
#
# COMPACT_ATOMS: atom_id res chain seq x y z
N MET A 1 -3.63 -10.12 10.81
CA MET A 1 -2.82 -9.76 12.01
C MET A 1 -1.44 -10.37 11.84
N ILE A 2 -0.40 -9.57 11.92
CA ILE A 2 1.02 -9.98 11.84
C ILE A 2 1.65 -9.56 13.17
N ALA A 3 1.18 -10.18 14.25
CA ALA A 3 1.62 -9.86 15.60
C ALA A 3 2.89 -10.62 15.97
N VAL A 4 3.85 -9.91 16.55
CA VAL A 4 5.15 -10.45 16.97
C VAL A 4 5.44 -10.03 18.39
N ASN A 5 5.63 -11.01 19.28
CA ASN A 5 5.99 -10.73 20.66
C ASN A 5 7.49 -10.35 20.76
N VAL A 6 7.73 -9.18 21.35
CA VAL A 6 9.07 -8.58 21.50
C VAL A 6 9.49 -8.41 22.95
N ALA A 7 8.76 -9.01 23.91
CA ALA A 7 9.07 -8.91 25.34
C ALA A 7 10.55 -9.25 25.63
N GLY A 8 11.06 -10.37 25.08
CA GLY A 8 12.45 -10.75 25.26
C GLY A 8 13.43 -9.68 24.78
N LEU A 9 13.18 -9.10 23.59
CA LEU A 9 14.05 -8.08 23.02
C LEU A 9 13.99 -6.76 23.80
N LEU A 10 12.83 -6.41 24.37
CA LEU A 10 12.69 -5.21 25.22
C LEU A 10 13.53 -5.27 26.51
N HIS A 11 13.77 -6.45 27.04
CA HIS A 11 14.60 -6.66 28.24
C HIS A 11 16.10 -6.82 27.93
N GLU A 12 16.49 -6.90 26.67
CA GLU A 12 17.89 -6.95 26.28
C GLU A 12 18.54 -5.55 26.28
N ALA A 13 19.86 -5.53 26.22
CA ALA A 13 20.62 -4.28 26.15
C ALA A 13 20.34 -3.54 24.82
N PRO A 14 20.38 -2.20 24.80
CA PRO A 14 20.31 -1.43 23.57
C PRO A 14 21.36 -1.92 22.57
N GLY A 15 20.93 -2.07 21.30
CA GLY A 15 21.74 -2.66 20.23
C GLY A 15 21.50 -4.15 19.99
N ALA A 16 20.83 -4.86 20.89
CA ALA A 16 20.40 -6.24 20.64
C ALA A 16 19.49 -6.31 19.41
N THR A 17 19.61 -7.37 18.63
CA THR A 17 18.87 -7.53 17.38
C THR A 17 18.22 -8.89 17.25
N ARG A 18 17.05 -8.92 16.60
CA ARG A 18 16.33 -10.14 16.24
C ARG A 18 15.88 -10.03 14.79
N GLU A 19 15.94 -11.13 14.06
CA GLU A 19 15.44 -11.21 12.68
C GLU A 19 14.06 -11.85 12.66
N LEU A 20 13.12 -11.18 11.99
CA LEU A 20 11.79 -11.69 11.67
C LEU A 20 11.74 -11.97 10.18
N ARG A 21 11.45 -13.23 9.84
CA ARG A 21 11.24 -13.64 8.45
C ARG A 21 9.77 -13.86 8.20
N LEU A 22 9.23 -13.07 7.28
CA LEU A 22 7.92 -13.31 6.69
C LEU A 22 8.15 -14.25 5.50
N ARG A 23 7.59 -15.45 5.56
CA ARG A 23 7.64 -16.43 4.47
C ARG A 23 6.25 -16.98 4.25
N ASP A 24 5.80 -16.99 3.00
CA ASP A 24 4.48 -17.50 2.63
C ASP A 24 3.37 -16.93 3.53
N HIS A 25 3.50 -15.66 3.93
CA HIS A 25 2.59 -15.06 4.89
C HIS A 25 1.37 -14.48 4.19
N TYR A 26 0.22 -15.08 4.46
CA TYR A 26 -1.08 -14.56 4.02
C TYR A 26 -1.72 -13.79 5.17
N ALA A 27 -1.92 -12.50 4.99
CA ALA A 27 -2.66 -11.67 5.93
C ALA A 27 -3.65 -10.79 5.19
N SER A 28 -4.82 -10.58 5.76
CA SER A 28 -5.68 -9.48 5.31
C SER A 28 -5.11 -8.19 5.89
N LEU A 29 -4.69 -7.28 5.03
CA LEU A 29 -4.15 -5.98 5.43
C LEU A 29 -5.25 -4.90 5.49
N GLY A 30 -6.39 -5.12 4.84
CA GLY A 30 -7.51 -4.19 4.80
C GLY A 30 -8.47 -4.55 3.65
N PRO A 31 -9.63 -3.91 3.57
CA PRO A 31 -10.61 -4.16 2.51
C PRO A 31 -10.23 -3.53 1.16
N ASP A 32 -9.36 -2.53 1.17
CA ASP A 32 -8.91 -1.72 0.04
C ASP A 32 -7.59 -2.21 -0.57
N LEU A 33 -6.89 -3.14 0.11
CA LEU A 33 -5.63 -3.70 -0.36
C LEU A 33 -5.77 -5.22 -0.55
N GLU A 34 -5.81 -5.66 -1.81
CA GLU A 34 -5.95 -7.08 -2.15
C GLU A 34 -4.60 -7.70 -2.48
N LEU A 35 -4.17 -8.65 -1.63
CA LEU A 35 -3.01 -9.49 -1.90
C LEU A 35 -3.38 -10.58 -2.92
N ALA A 36 -2.61 -10.69 -3.99
CA ALA A 36 -2.75 -11.75 -5.00
C ALA A 36 -2.03 -13.04 -4.62
N GLY A 37 -1.18 -12.98 -3.59
CA GLY A 37 -0.37 -14.10 -3.10
C GLY A 37 0.23 -13.81 -1.73
N PRO A 38 1.13 -14.68 -1.24
CA PRO A 38 1.80 -14.48 0.03
C PRO A 38 2.80 -13.30 -0.02
N MET A 39 3.04 -12.73 1.15
CA MET A 39 4.14 -11.77 1.34
C MET A 39 5.40 -12.48 1.78
N ASP A 40 6.53 -12.00 1.30
CA ASP A 40 7.86 -12.45 1.68
C ASP A 40 8.74 -11.27 2.09
N GLY A 41 9.52 -11.44 3.16
CA GLY A 41 10.39 -10.37 3.60
C GLY A 41 11.26 -10.74 4.79
N VAL A 42 12.21 -9.86 5.07
CA VAL A 42 13.07 -9.96 6.24
C VAL A 42 13.09 -8.61 6.93
N LEU A 43 12.67 -8.61 8.20
CA LEU A 43 12.69 -7.44 9.06
C LEU A 43 13.69 -7.70 10.21
N ARG A 44 14.57 -6.74 10.41
CA ARG A 44 15.50 -6.73 11.54
C ARG A 44 14.96 -5.79 12.61
N LEU A 45 14.66 -6.35 13.77
CA LEU A 45 14.23 -5.64 14.95
C LEU A 45 15.46 -5.36 15.82
N GLN A 46 15.67 -4.10 16.17
CA GLN A 46 16.80 -3.67 17.01
C GLN A 46 16.29 -2.93 18.24
N ARG A 47 16.75 -3.35 19.41
CA ARG A 47 16.48 -2.64 20.67
C ARG A 47 17.20 -1.31 20.66
N THR A 48 16.46 -0.21 20.80
CA THR A 48 16.97 1.15 21.01
C THR A 48 16.84 1.55 22.48
N ASN A 49 17.22 2.76 22.84
CA ASN A 49 16.99 3.27 24.20
C ASN A 49 15.51 3.52 24.49
N ARG A 50 14.68 3.72 23.45
CA ARG A 50 13.26 4.12 23.58
C ARG A 50 12.29 2.99 23.27
N GLY A 51 12.64 2.14 22.31
CA GLY A 51 11.73 1.14 21.79
C GLY A 51 12.43 0.10 20.94
N ILE A 52 11.81 -0.27 19.83
CA ILE A 52 12.32 -1.21 18.86
C ILE A 52 12.29 -0.60 17.47
N LEU A 53 13.46 -0.41 16.89
CA LEU A 53 13.64 0.00 15.52
C LEU A 53 13.53 -1.23 14.62
N THR A 54 12.63 -1.17 13.64
CA THR A 54 12.42 -2.21 12.64
C THR A 54 12.91 -1.74 11.28
N ARG A 55 13.82 -2.50 10.68
CA ARG A 55 14.36 -2.24 9.35
C ARG A 55 14.31 -3.47 8.48
N GLY A 56 13.97 -3.28 7.21
CA GLY A 56 14.00 -4.38 6.25
C GLY A 56 13.17 -4.10 5.01
N THR A 57 12.94 -5.16 4.25
CA THR A 57 12.14 -5.09 3.02
C THR A 57 11.09 -6.18 3.02
N VAL A 58 9.93 -5.84 2.50
CA VAL A 58 8.82 -6.79 2.30
C VAL A 58 8.36 -6.69 0.86
N MET A 59 8.23 -7.83 0.21
CA MET A 59 7.67 -7.98 -1.12
C MET A 59 6.25 -8.53 -0.98
N ALA A 60 5.32 -7.95 -1.73
CA ALA A 60 3.93 -8.36 -1.76
C ALA A 60 3.37 -8.31 -3.19
N PRO A 61 2.75 -9.38 -3.69
CA PRO A 61 2.01 -9.35 -4.93
C PRO A 61 0.64 -8.69 -4.70
N LEU A 62 0.41 -7.53 -5.29
CA LEU A 62 -0.83 -6.78 -5.17
C LEU A 62 -1.71 -6.96 -6.41
N ARG A 63 -3.02 -7.16 -6.19
CA ARG A 63 -4.01 -7.13 -7.24
C ARG A 63 -4.46 -5.69 -7.47
N ARG A 64 -4.30 -5.21 -8.69
CA ARG A 64 -4.68 -3.85 -9.09
C ARG A 64 -5.59 -3.88 -10.31
N THR A 65 -6.29 -2.78 -10.55
CA THR A 65 -7.13 -2.60 -11.76
C THR A 65 -6.46 -1.58 -12.66
N CYS A 66 -6.29 -1.94 -13.94
CA CYS A 66 -5.71 -1.04 -14.93
C CYS A 66 -6.62 0.16 -15.17
N ALA A 67 -6.10 1.39 -15.10
CA ALA A 67 -6.86 2.62 -15.32
C ALA A 67 -7.31 2.81 -16.78
N ARG A 68 -6.76 2.04 -17.75
CA ARG A 68 -7.09 2.15 -19.17
C ARG A 68 -8.04 1.06 -19.67
N CYS A 69 -7.76 -0.22 -19.37
CA CYS A 69 -8.59 -1.33 -19.85
C CYS A 69 -9.53 -1.89 -18.78
N LEU A 70 -9.41 -1.45 -17.54
CA LEU A 70 -10.16 -1.90 -16.37
C LEU A 70 -9.97 -3.38 -16.02
N ASP A 71 -9.04 -4.06 -16.68
CA ASP A 71 -8.70 -5.45 -16.34
C ASP A 71 -7.89 -5.51 -15.06
N PRO A 72 -8.11 -6.53 -14.21
CA PRO A 72 -7.26 -6.79 -13.07
C PRO A 72 -5.89 -7.31 -13.52
N TYR A 73 -4.86 -6.89 -12.81
CA TYR A 73 -3.50 -7.40 -13.00
C TYR A 73 -2.80 -7.54 -11.65
N VAL A 74 -1.70 -8.29 -11.61
CA VAL A 74 -0.88 -8.47 -10.41
C VAL A 74 0.43 -7.73 -10.60
N GLU A 75 0.83 -7.00 -9.58
CA GLU A 75 2.09 -6.27 -9.50
C GLU A 75 2.86 -6.70 -8.26
N ASP A 76 4.11 -7.14 -8.44
CA ASP A 76 5.01 -7.41 -7.33
C ASP A 76 5.61 -6.09 -6.83
N VAL A 77 5.28 -5.74 -5.61
CA VAL A 77 5.70 -4.50 -4.97
C VAL A 77 6.66 -4.80 -3.85
N THR A 78 7.72 -4.01 -3.73
CA THR A 78 8.68 -4.10 -2.63
C THR A 78 8.68 -2.79 -1.86
N VAL A 79 8.43 -2.87 -0.55
CA VAL A 79 8.48 -1.74 0.37
C VAL A 79 9.66 -1.88 1.33
N SER A 80 10.23 -0.73 1.72
CA SER A 80 11.31 -0.64 2.70
C SER A 80 10.74 -0.09 3.99
N ILE A 81 10.92 -0.83 5.07
CA ILE A 81 10.50 -0.43 6.42
C ILE A 81 11.72 0.15 7.15
N ASP A 82 11.55 1.30 7.78
CA ASP A 82 12.52 1.94 8.69
C ASP A 82 11.75 2.73 9.76
N GLU A 83 11.15 2.00 10.72
CA GLU A 83 10.23 2.57 11.70
C GLU A 83 10.57 2.15 13.13
N GLU A 84 10.41 3.07 14.10
CA GLU A 84 10.62 2.81 15.52
C GLU A 84 9.30 2.63 16.25
N PHE A 85 9.09 1.44 16.81
CA PHE A 85 7.95 1.13 17.67
C PHE A 85 8.25 1.47 19.13
N LEU A 86 7.36 2.25 19.73
CA LEU A 86 7.49 2.70 21.12
C LEU A 86 6.56 1.88 22.04
N PRO A 87 7.06 1.43 23.20
CA PRO A 87 6.22 0.71 24.16
C PRO A 87 5.14 1.62 24.74
N SER A 88 3.95 1.08 24.93
CA SER A 88 2.83 1.74 25.61
C SER A 88 3.03 1.83 27.12
N LEU A 89 3.75 0.85 27.67
CA LEU A 89 4.12 0.77 29.07
C LEU A 89 5.66 0.79 29.22
N ASP A 90 6.14 1.40 30.30
CA ASP A 90 7.57 1.31 30.67
C ASP A 90 7.93 -0.15 30.98
N PRO A 91 8.91 -0.73 30.28
CA PRO A 91 9.27 -2.16 30.44
C PRO A 91 9.70 -2.54 31.86
N ASN A 92 10.15 -1.57 32.67
CA ASN A 92 10.66 -1.82 34.03
C ASN A 92 9.63 -1.55 35.12
N SER A 93 8.84 -0.48 34.95
CA SER A 93 7.88 -0.03 35.99
C SER A 93 6.43 -0.38 35.65
N SER A 94 6.13 -0.85 34.44
CA SER A 94 4.78 -1.11 33.92
C SER A 94 3.85 0.11 34.00
N GLN A 95 4.42 1.31 34.10
CA GLN A 95 3.64 2.54 34.10
C GLN A 95 3.36 3.00 32.68
N PRO A 96 2.16 3.56 32.38
CA PRO A 96 1.84 4.11 31.08
C PRO A 96 2.82 5.21 30.69
N LEU A 97 3.42 5.07 29.52
CA LEU A 97 4.23 6.12 28.93
C LEU A 97 3.31 7.12 28.21
N GLN A 98 3.49 8.41 28.48
CA GLN A 98 2.82 9.46 27.72
C GLN A 98 3.47 9.52 26.34
N VAL A 99 2.85 8.89 25.37
CA VAL A 99 3.25 8.96 23.97
C VAL A 99 2.24 9.85 23.25
N ASP A 100 2.75 10.70 22.37
CA ASP A 100 1.90 11.60 21.60
C ASP A 100 0.85 10.81 20.83
N GLN A 101 -0.41 11.23 20.83
CA GLN A 101 -1.55 10.47 20.30
C GLN A 101 -1.49 10.33 18.77
N THR A 102 -0.51 10.97 18.12
CA THR A 102 -0.38 11.03 16.66
C THR A 102 0.12 9.71 16.05
N ASP A 103 0.86 8.89 16.82
CA ASP A 103 1.47 7.66 16.30
C ASP A 103 0.92 6.39 16.96
N GLN A 104 -0.40 6.17 16.86
CA GLN A 104 -1.01 4.95 17.41
C GLN A 104 -0.60 3.68 16.66
N THR A 105 -0.18 3.81 15.41
CA THR A 105 0.20 2.68 14.53
C THR A 105 1.56 2.07 14.89
N LEU A 106 2.48 2.89 15.43
CA LEU A 106 3.85 2.47 15.76
C LEU A 106 4.01 2.20 17.26
N ARG A 107 3.14 1.33 17.80
CA ARG A 107 3.15 1.00 19.22
C ARG A 107 3.35 -0.47 19.48
N ILE A 108 4.07 -0.73 20.56
CA ILE A 108 4.12 -2.02 21.22
C ILE A 108 3.00 -2.01 22.27
N ASP A 109 2.12 -2.98 22.19
CA ASP A 109 0.96 -3.07 23.08
C ASP A 109 1.33 -3.47 24.53
N ASP A 110 0.33 -3.59 25.40
CA ASP A 110 0.47 -3.98 26.80
C ASP A 110 0.87 -5.47 27.00
N HIS A 111 0.79 -6.28 25.92
CA HIS A 111 1.25 -7.66 25.86
C HIS A 111 2.67 -7.79 25.28
N ASN A 112 3.31 -6.65 25.00
CA ASN A 112 4.61 -6.55 24.32
C ASN A 112 4.58 -7.15 22.90
N GLU A 113 3.49 -6.93 22.18
CA GLU A 113 3.33 -7.33 20.79
C GLU A 113 3.36 -6.14 19.85
N ILE A 114 3.98 -6.33 18.70
CA ILE A 114 3.94 -5.40 17.55
C ILE A 114 3.03 -6.04 16.49
N ASP A 115 1.94 -5.36 16.12
CA ASP A 115 1.20 -5.72 14.91
C ASP A 115 1.74 -4.94 13.71
N PHE A 116 2.34 -5.65 12.77
CA PHE A 116 2.87 -5.06 11.54
C PHE A 116 1.81 -4.85 10.46
N ALA A 117 0.58 -5.35 10.62
CA ALA A 117 -0.43 -5.26 9.58
C ALA A 117 -0.81 -3.81 9.23
N PRO A 118 -1.02 -2.88 10.19
CA PRO A 118 -1.31 -1.49 9.87
C PRO A 118 -0.17 -0.80 9.12
N LEU A 119 1.08 -1.00 9.58
CA LEU A 119 2.26 -0.41 8.93
C LEU A 119 2.41 -0.92 7.50
N LEU A 120 2.30 -2.24 7.30
CA LEU A 120 2.40 -2.84 5.96
C LEU A 120 1.26 -2.38 5.04
N HIS A 121 0.06 -2.22 5.58
CA HIS A 121 -1.07 -1.65 4.83
C HIS A 121 -0.72 -0.25 4.32
N ASP A 122 -0.25 0.63 5.20
CA ASP A 122 0.04 2.03 4.85
C ASP A 122 1.18 2.10 3.83
N GLU A 123 2.28 1.38 4.06
CA GLU A 123 3.43 1.35 3.16
C GLU A 123 3.08 0.79 1.76
N LEU A 124 2.31 -0.30 1.71
CA LEU A 124 1.89 -0.89 0.44
C LEU A 124 0.86 -0.02 -0.29
N SER A 125 -0.04 0.65 0.43
CA SER A 125 -1.02 1.58 -0.15
C SER A 125 -0.33 2.77 -0.80
N LEU A 126 0.74 3.30 -0.19
CA LEU A 126 1.53 4.40 -0.74
C LEU A 126 2.25 4.05 -2.06
N THR A 127 2.40 2.76 -2.37
CA THR A 127 3.00 2.33 -3.64
C THR A 127 2.05 2.40 -4.82
N GLU A 128 0.76 2.67 -4.60
CA GLU A 128 -0.19 2.74 -5.68
C GLU A 128 0.07 3.96 -6.58
N PRO A 129 0.35 3.76 -7.87
CA PRO A 129 0.53 4.87 -8.79
C PRO A 129 -0.82 5.58 -9.03
N MET A 130 -0.80 6.89 -9.31
CA MET A 130 -2.01 7.66 -9.63
C MET A 130 -2.78 7.08 -10.82
N HIS A 131 -2.10 6.39 -11.72
CA HIS A 131 -2.68 5.72 -12.90
C HIS A 131 -2.07 4.32 -13.03
N PRO A 132 -2.60 3.32 -12.33
CA PRO A 132 -2.13 1.96 -12.43
C PRO A 132 -2.37 1.41 -13.85
N LEU A 133 -1.35 0.81 -14.46
CA LEU A 133 -1.41 0.27 -15.81
C LEU A 133 -0.94 -1.18 -15.81
N CYS A 134 -1.69 -2.09 -16.45
CA CYS A 134 -1.27 -3.49 -16.61
C CYS A 134 0.01 -3.62 -17.46
N ARG A 135 0.25 -2.63 -18.34
CA ARG A 135 1.47 -2.48 -19.16
C ARG A 135 1.57 -1.03 -19.65
N PRO A 136 2.78 -0.50 -19.88
CA PRO A 136 2.99 0.90 -20.27
C PRO A 136 2.26 1.31 -21.55
N ASP A 137 2.15 0.38 -22.51
CA ASP A 137 1.52 0.55 -23.83
C ASP A 137 0.08 0.05 -23.87
N CYS A 138 -0.60 -0.08 -22.75
CA CYS A 138 -1.99 -0.55 -22.69
C CYS A 138 -2.88 0.32 -23.62
N PRO A 139 -3.53 -0.24 -24.64
CA PRO A 139 -4.36 0.53 -25.58
C PRO A 139 -5.67 1.01 -24.95
N GLY A 140 -6.11 0.36 -23.86
CA GLY A 140 -7.34 0.71 -23.15
C GLY A 140 -8.61 0.18 -23.82
N LEU A 141 -9.70 0.89 -23.55
CA LEU A 141 -11.04 0.62 -24.07
C LEU A 141 -11.40 1.62 -25.19
N CYS A 142 -12.21 1.18 -26.11
CA CYS A 142 -12.79 2.06 -27.11
C CYS A 142 -13.71 3.11 -26.46
N SER A 143 -13.53 4.38 -26.81
CA SER A 143 -14.33 5.47 -26.28
C SER A 143 -15.80 5.48 -26.71
N VAL A 144 -16.14 4.71 -27.75
CA VAL A 144 -17.50 4.66 -28.32
C VAL A 144 -18.29 3.47 -27.75
N CYS A 145 -17.71 2.26 -27.77
CA CYS A 145 -18.42 1.04 -27.39
C CYS A 145 -17.90 0.37 -26.11
N GLY A 146 -16.78 0.86 -25.53
CA GLY A 146 -16.19 0.24 -24.34
C GLY A 146 -15.48 -1.08 -24.59
N ALA A 147 -15.38 -1.58 -25.82
CA ALA A 147 -14.69 -2.83 -26.11
C ALA A 147 -13.17 -2.68 -25.95
N PRO A 148 -12.46 -3.74 -25.50
CA PRO A 148 -11.01 -3.71 -25.39
C PRO A 148 -10.33 -3.49 -26.73
N LEU A 149 -9.46 -2.49 -26.83
CA LEU A 149 -8.70 -2.21 -28.06
C LEU A 149 -7.55 -3.20 -28.25
N ALA A 150 -7.23 -4.00 -27.24
CA ALA A 150 -6.26 -5.09 -27.34
C ALA A 150 -6.71 -6.20 -28.30
N ASP A 151 -8.02 -6.41 -28.46
CA ASP A 151 -8.61 -7.44 -29.30
C ASP A 151 -8.64 -7.07 -30.80
N GLY A 152 -8.18 -5.88 -31.12
CA GLY A 152 -8.09 -5.38 -32.49
C GLY A 152 -8.79 -4.05 -32.72
N VAL A 153 -8.37 -3.38 -33.77
CA VAL A 153 -8.99 -2.11 -34.20
C VAL A 153 -10.32 -2.40 -34.86
N HIS A 154 -11.40 -1.91 -34.28
CA HIS A 154 -12.73 -1.93 -34.88
C HIS A 154 -13.16 -0.52 -35.31
N ARG A 155 -14.00 -0.43 -36.31
CA ARG A 155 -14.55 0.83 -36.82
C ARG A 155 -15.97 0.97 -36.36
N HIS A 156 -16.32 2.18 -35.94
CA HIS A 156 -17.70 2.60 -35.75
C HIS A 156 -18.09 3.41 -36.95
N GLU A 157 -19.29 3.19 -37.52
CA GLU A 157 -19.92 4.16 -38.34
C GLU A 157 -20.09 5.42 -37.48
N ALA A 158 -19.56 6.55 -37.96
CA ALA A 158 -19.68 7.79 -37.24
C ALA A 158 -21.19 8.17 -37.25
N ASP A 159 -21.90 7.74 -36.21
CA ASP A 159 -23.13 8.41 -35.86
C ASP A 159 -22.70 9.85 -35.58
N GLU A 160 -23.25 10.78 -36.36
CA GLU A 160 -23.19 12.22 -36.12
C GLU A 160 -23.95 12.56 -34.81
N LEU A 161 -23.55 11.93 -33.73
CA LEU A 161 -23.99 12.32 -32.39
C LEU A 161 -23.32 13.66 -32.13
N ASP A 162 -24.09 14.71 -32.22
CA ASP A 162 -23.69 16.05 -31.78
C ASP A 162 -23.08 15.91 -30.37
N PRO A 163 -21.78 16.16 -30.20
CA PRO A 163 -21.14 15.91 -28.90
C PRO A 163 -21.88 16.73 -27.84
N PRO A 164 -22.09 16.20 -26.62
CA PRO A 164 -22.87 16.89 -25.57
C PRO A 164 -22.38 18.32 -25.28
N LEU A 165 -21.14 18.63 -25.65
CA LEU A 165 -20.51 19.94 -25.48
C LEU A 165 -20.48 20.79 -26.77
N ALA A 166 -21.06 20.32 -27.88
CA ALA A 166 -21.10 21.08 -29.12
C ALA A 166 -21.68 22.52 -28.97
N PRO A 167 -22.69 22.77 -28.11
CA PRO A 167 -23.15 24.14 -27.87
C PRO A 167 -22.07 25.09 -27.32
N LEU A 168 -21.02 24.57 -26.67
CA LEU A 168 -19.93 25.40 -26.15
C LEU A 168 -19.01 25.96 -27.25
N ALA A 169 -18.97 25.34 -28.43
CA ALA A 169 -18.23 25.88 -29.57
C ALA A 169 -18.68 27.31 -29.93
N ARG A 170 -19.96 27.60 -29.76
CA ARG A 170 -20.53 28.95 -29.97
C ARG A 170 -19.97 30.01 -29.03
N LEU A 171 -19.42 29.62 -27.87
CA LEU A 171 -18.79 30.54 -26.93
C LEU A 171 -17.36 30.90 -27.36
N LEU A 172 -16.70 30.00 -28.10
CA LEU A 172 -15.34 30.25 -28.64
C LEU A 172 -15.41 31.26 -29.81
N ASP A 173 -16.45 31.14 -30.65
CA ASP A 173 -16.62 32.08 -31.82
C ASP A 173 -16.87 33.49 -31.37
N ARG A 174 -17.59 33.71 -30.24
CA ARG A 174 -17.84 35.04 -29.68
C ARG A 174 -16.62 35.77 -29.09
N ARG A 175 -15.51 35.11 -28.94
CA ARG A 175 -14.25 35.71 -28.40
C ARG A 175 -13.36 36.30 -29.48
N ASN A 176 -13.67 36.09 -30.74
CA ASN A 176 -12.89 36.56 -31.90
C ASN A 176 -13.51 37.77 -32.65
N ASP A 177 -14.65 38.28 -32.16
CA ASP A 177 -15.23 39.54 -32.52
C ASP A 177 -15.02 40.58 -31.40
#